data_1ed1edb1bb14f34695942c7a3cd5ea82
#
_entry.id   1ed1edb1bb14f34695942c7a3cd5ea82
#
_cell.length_a   1.000
_cell.length_b   1.000
_cell.length_c   1.000
_cell.angle_alpha   90.00
_cell.angle_beta   90.00
_cell.angle_gamma   90.00
#
_symmetry.space_group_name_H-M   'P 1'
#
loop_
_entity.id
_entity.type
_entity.pdbx_description
1 polymer ?
#
loop_
_entity_poly.entity_id
_entity_poly.type
_entity_poly.pdbx_seq_one_letter_code
_entity_poly.pdbx_strand_id
1 'polypeptide(L)'
;MTNETSKPILFVDVDGVISLFGFAPDTGELPGPLHWIDGIAHCIPGDVGQRLATLAEHFELVWATGWEERANEHLPYLLKLPFRELPSLTFDGRAVFGSAHWKVDAVDDYAAERPAAWVDDNLGEECYAWAERRSAPTLLVETSPSVGLTD
;
A
#
# COMPACT_ATOMS: atom_id res chain seq x y z
N MET A 1 -11.67 -22.08 17.10
CA MET A 1 -11.76 -21.61 16.82
C MET A 1 -12.11 -20.88 15.88
N THR A 2 -12.40 -20.46 15.81
CA THR A 2 -13.03 -19.82 14.77
C THR A 2 -12.13 -19.02 13.95
N ASN A 3 -12.57 -18.68 12.80
CA ASN A 3 -11.77 -17.92 11.89
C ASN A 3 -12.33 -16.56 11.60
N GLU A 4 -13.14 -16.07 12.48
CA GLU A 4 -13.68 -14.73 12.27
C GLU A 4 -12.58 -13.70 12.20
N THR A 5 -11.40 -14.04 12.74
CA THR A 5 -10.27 -13.14 12.67
C THR A 5 -9.54 -13.21 11.35
N SER A 6 -9.93 -14.18 10.50
CA SER A 6 -9.24 -14.37 9.23
C SER A 6 -9.78 -13.44 8.16
N LYS A 7 -9.65 -12.16 8.39
CA LYS A 7 -9.98 -11.19 7.35
C LYS A 7 -9.06 -11.41 6.16
N PRO A 8 -9.52 -11.09 4.97
CA PRO A 8 -8.59 -11.03 3.85
C PRO A 8 -7.53 -9.97 4.10
N ILE A 9 -6.37 -10.15 3.50
CA ILE A 9 -5.26 -9.24 3.68
C ILE A 9 -5.30 -8.18 2.59
N LEU A 10 -5.03 -6.92 2.96
CA LEU A 10 -4.81 -5.87 1.97
C LEU A 10 -3.38 -5.38 2.10
N PHE A 11 -2.59 -5.64 1.07
CA PHE A 11 -1.22 -5.13 0.98
C PHE A 11 -1.26 -3.73 0.41
N VAL A 12 -0.65 -2.77 1.10
CA VAL A 12 -0.73 -1.36 0.76
C VAL A 12 0.66 -0.79 0.52
N ASP A 13 0.87 -0.24 -0.69
CA ASP A 13 2.07 0.51 -0.99
C ASP A 13 1.92 1.95 -0.50
N VAL A 14 3.00 2.68 -0.44
CA VAL A 14 2.99 4.07 0.01
C VAL A 14 3.13 5.03 -1.16
N ASP A 15 4.24 4.95 -1.90
CA ASP A 15 4.49 5.89 -2.99
C ASP A 15 3.57 5.60 -4.16
N GLY A 16 2.83 6.62 -4.60
CA GLY A 16 1.85 6.48 -5.68
C GLY A 16 0.49 5.98 -5.23
N VAL A 17 0.33 5.65 -3.95
CA VAL A 17 -0.95 5.18 -3.37
C VAL A 17 -1.41 6.13 -2.28
N ILE A 18 -0.53 6.46 -1.36
CA ILE A 18 -0.77 7.35 -0.23
C ILE A 18 -0.03 8.65 -0.43
N SER A 19 1.25 8.58 -0.77
CA SER A 19 2.09 9.74 -1.06
C SER A 19 2.14 9.89 -2.58
N LEU A 20 1.57 10.95 -3.10
CA LEU A 20 1.32 11.12 -4.52
C LEU A 20 2.42 11.88 -5.23
N PHE A 21 2.60 11.60 -6.52
CA PHE A 21 3.60 12.28 -7.34
C PHE A 21 3.17 12.25 -8.81
N GLY A 22 3.96 12.88 -9.68
CA GLY A 22 3.68 12.86 -11.11
C GLY A 22 2.59 13.83 -11.52
N PHE A 23 2.42 14.93 -10.79
CA PHE A 23 1.39 15.93 -11.10
C PHE A 23 1.74 16.71 -12.36
N ALA A 24 0.70 17.20 -13.05
CA ALA A 24 0.91 18.10 -14.17
C ALA A 24 1.50 19.42 -13.63
N PRO A 25 2.63 19.89 -14.17
CA PRO A 25 3.31 21.04 -13.59
C PRO A 25 2.56 22.35 -13.71
N ASP A 26 1.57 22.43 -14.58
CA ASP A 26 0.84 23.67 -14.84
C ASP A 26 -0.47 23.79 -14.08
N THR A 27 -0.86 22.81 -13.27
CA THR A 27 -2.12 22.89 -12.54
C THR A 27 -2.04 23.84 -11.35
N GLY A 28 -0.88 23.99 -10.74
CA GLY A 28 -0.69 24.87 -9.61
C GLY A 28 -1.32 24.40 -8.32
N GLU A 29 -2.10 23.34 -8.34
CA GLU A 29 -2.77 22.82 -7.16
C GLU A 29 -2.33 21.39 -6.88
N LEU A 30 -2.11 21.09 -5.59
CA LEU A 30 -1.78 19.75 -5.15
C LEU A 30 -3.03 19.08 -4.61
N PRO A 31 -3.16 17.77 -4.77
CA PRO A 31 -4.32 17.04 -4.25
C PRO A 31 -4.39 16.96 -2.73
N GLY A 32 -3.36 17.41 -2.03
CA GLY A 32 -3.37 17.40 -0.59
C GLY A 32 -2.19 18.16 -0.02
N PRO A 33 -2.07 18.22 1.30
CA PRO A 33 -0.96 18.94 1.94
C PRO A 33 0.35 18.19 1.79
N LEU A 34 1.45 18.95 1.89
CA LEU A 34 2.79 18.38 1.90
C LEU A 34 3.22 18.08 3.33
N HIS A 35 3.83 16.93 3.49
CA HIS A 35 4.43 16.53 4.76
C HIS A 35 5.90 16.21 4.52
N TRP A 36 6.76 16.73 5.37
CA TRP A 36 8.19 16.47 5.24
C TRP A 36 8.57 15.26 6.08
N ILE A 37 9.05 14.24 5.41
CA ILE A 37 9.46 12.99 6.06
C ILE A 37 10.91 12.72 5.64
N ASP A 38 11.80 12.71 6.61
CA ASP A 38 13.24 12.51 6.37
C ASP A 38 13.77 13.44 5.28
N GLY A 39 13.31 14.70 5.29
CA GLY A 39 13.79 15.72 4.36
C GLY A 39 13.15 15.69 2.98
N ILE A 40 12.18 14.83 2.78
CA ILE A 40 11.50 14.69 1.48
C ILE A 40 10.04 15.09 1.64
N ALA A 41 9.55 15.91 0.71
CA ALA A 41 8.15 16.36 0.74
C ALA A 41 7.25 15.27 0.17
N HIS A 42 6.21 14.92 0.90
CA HIS A 42 5.22 13.93 0.48
C HIS A 42 3.85 14.58 0.42
N CYS A 43 3.20 14.46 -0.71
CA CYS A 43 1.84 14.99 -0.90
C CYS A 43 0.85 13.90 -0.52
N ILE A 44 0.14 14.08 0.60
CA ILE A 44 -0.78 13.08 1.12
C ILE A 44 -2.17 13.69 1.24
N PRO A 45 -3.14 13.24 0.44
CA PRO A 45 -4.51 13.78 0.53
C PRO A 45 -5.10 13.55 1.92
N GLY A 46 -5.91 14.51 2.38
CA GLY A 46 -6.42 14.49 3.73
C GLY A 46 -7.39 13.37 4.05
N ASP A 47 -7.98 12.74 3.03
CA ASP A 47 -8.97 11.69 3.23
C ASP A 47 -8.39 10.27 3.21
N VAL A 48 -7.10 10.14 2.94
CA VAL A 48 -6.47 8.80 2.82
C VAL A 48 -6.56 8.03 4.13
N GLY A 49 -6.33 8.70 5.26
CA GLY A 49 -6.40 8.04 6.56
C GLY A 49 -7.78 7.47 6.83
N GLN A 50 -8.82 8.22 6.50
CA GLN A 50 -10.20 7.77 6.66
C GLN A 50 -10.47 6.55 5.79
N ARG A 51 -9.99 6.55 4.56
CA ARG A 51 -10.17 5.42 3.66
C ARG A 51 -9.48 4.17 4.18
N LEU A 52 -8.27 4.32 4.69
CA LEU A 52 -7.55 3.18 5.25
C LEU A 52 -8.23 2.67 6.53
N ALA A 53 -8.73 3.57 7.37
CA ALA A 53 -9.43 3.16 8.58
C ALA A 53 -10.68 2.36 8.25
N THR A 54 -11.41 2.79 7.21
CA THR A 54 -12.59 2.07 6.75
C THR A 54 -12.21 0.67 6.22
N LEU A 55 -11.15 0.61 5.42
CA LEU A 55 -10.68 -0.67 4.88
C LEU A 55 -10.23 -1.62 5.98
N ALA A 56 -9.66 -1.08 7.06
CA ALA A 56 -9.19 -1.90 8.16
C ALA A 56 -10.33 -2.62 8.90
N GLU A 57 -11.57 -2.18 8.70
CA GLU A 57 -12.71 -2.88 9.27
C GLU A 57 -12.97 -4.20 8.55
N HIS A 58 -12.51 -4.32 7.32
CA HIS A 58 -12.78 -5.49 6.47
C HIS A 58 -11.52 -6.28 6.10
N PHE A 59 -10.37 -5.68 6.21
CA PHE A 59 -9.10 -6.28 5.82
C PHE A 59 -8.08 -6.15 6.93
N GLU A 60 -7.15 -7.10 6.94
CA GLU A 60 -5.93 -6.92 7.71
C GLU A 60 -4.98 -6.13 6.81
N LEU A 61 -4.64 -4.91 7.19
CA LEU A 61 -3.76 -4.06 6.39
C LEU A 61 -2.30 -4.41 6.67
N VAL A 62 -1.50 -4.48 5.61
CA VAL A 62 -0.07 -4.79 5.70
C VAL A 62 0.68 -3.84 4.78
N TRP A 63 1.70 -3.19 5.30
CA TRP A 63 2.53 -2.33 4.45
C TRP A 63 3.35 -3.19 3.48
N ALA A 64 3.21 -2.92 2.20
CA ALA A 64 3.97 -3.59 1.13
C ALA A 64 4.72 -2.53 0.34
N THR A 65 5.70 -1.92 0.97
CA THR A 65 6.41 -0.77 0.45
C THR A 65 7.90 -0.90 0.72
N GLY A 66 8.70 -0.26 -0.12
CA GLY A 66 10.13 -0.18 0.11
C GLY A 66 10.51 0.57 1.39
N TRP A 67 9.57 1.28 1.99
CA TRP A 67 9.80 1.90 3.30
C TRP A 67 9.93 0.84 4.40
N GLU A 68 9.34 -0.33 4.19
CA GLU A 68 9.30 -1.41 5.17
C GLU A 68 8.74 -0.91 6.51
N GLU A 69 9.35 -1.28 7.62
CA GLU A 69 8.82 -0.88 8.94
C GLU A 69 8.88 0.63 9.19
N ARG A 70 9.69 1.36 8.41
CA ARG A 70 9.78 2.82 8.58
C ARG A 70 8.46 3.51 8.26
N ALA A 71 7.57 2.86 7.51
CA ALA A 71 6.25 3.41 7.27
C ALA A 71 5.51 3.65 8.58
N ASN A 72 5.74 2.79 9.58
CA ASN A 72 5.08 2.92 10.89
C ASN A 72 5.62 4.08 11.73
N GLU A 73 6.79 4.60 11.38
CA GLU A 73 7.37 5.71 12.15
C GLU A 73 6.64 7.02 11.88
N HIS A 74 6.02 7.15 10.72
CA HIS A 74 5.43 8.42 10.30
C HIS A 74 3.94 8.32 9.95
N LEU A 75 3.56 7.30 9.19
CA LEU A 75 2.26 7.29 8.54
C LEU A 75 1.07 7.11 9.47
N PRO A 76 1.08 6.22 10.45
CA PRO A 76 -0.09 6.11 11.32
C PRO A 76 -0.42 7.42 12.02
N TYR A 77 0.59 8.18 12.40
CA TYR A 77 0.40 9.47 13.04
C TYR A 77 -0.12 10.51 12.03
N LEU A 78 0.55 10.63 10.89
CA LEU A 78 0.17 11.62 9.88
C LEU A 78 -1.21 11.36 9.31
N LEU A 79 -1.59 10.11 9.17
CA LEU A 79 -2.89 9.73 8.63
C LEU A 79 -3.97 9.67 9.71
N LYS A 80 -3.60 9.86 10.97
CA LYS A 80 -4.51 9.80 12.10
C LYS A 80 -5.26 8.47 12.16
N LEU A 81 -4.50 7.38 11.94
CA LEU A 81 -5.06 6.05 11.98
C LEU A 81 -5.40 5.66 13.42
N PRO A 82 -6.42 4.82 13.61
CA PRO A 82 -6.82 4.38 14.96
C PRO A 82 -5.89 3.35 15.57
N PHE A 83 -4.79 3.01 14.91
CA PHE A 83 -3.80 2.06 15.39
C PHE A 83 -2.41 2.65 15.19
N ARG A 84 -1.45 2.19 15.99
CA ARG A 84 -0.10 2.76 16.00
C ARG A 84 0.82 2.21 14.93
N GLU A 85 0.59 0.97 14.53
CA GLU A 85 1.44 0.35 13.52
C GLU A 85 0.70 -0.78 12.83
N LEU A 86 1.17 -1.11 11.65
CA LEU A 86 0.69 -2.23 10.88
C LEU A 86 1.85 -3.20 10.64
N PRO A 87 1.57 -4.48 10.42
CA PRO A 87 2.61 -5.37 9.93
C PRO A 87 3.21 -4.80 8.66
N SER A 88 4.50 -5.01 8.47
CA SER A 88 5.20 -4.55 7.29
C SER A 88 6.05 -5.66 6.72
N LEU A 89 6.09 -5.75 5.39
CA LEU A 89 6.92 -6.72 4.71
C LEU A 89 8.35 -6.21 4.64
N THR A 90 9.31 -7.14 4.66
CA THR A 90 10.71 -6.82 4.43
C THR A 90 11.15 -7.52 3.15
N PHE A 91 12.05 -6.89 2.44
CA PHE A 91 12.43 -7.35 1.10
C PHE A 91 13.92 -7.67 0.97
N ASP A 92 14.65 -7.67 2.07
CA ASP A 92 16.06 -8.04 2.12
C ASP A 92 16.91 -7.27 1.10
N GLY A 93 16.60 -5.99 0.91
CA GLY A 93 17.36 -5.15 0.00
C GLY A 93 17.08 -5.39 -1.47
N ARG A 94 16.02 -6.11 -1.80
CA ARG A 94 15.69 -6.45 -3.18
C ARG A 94 14.94 -5.37 -3.94
N ALA A 95 14.70 -4.23 -3.32
CA ALA A 95 13.95 -3.16 -3.98
C ALA A 95 14.67 -2.75 -5.26
N VAL A 96 13.95 -2.76 -6.36
CA VAL A 96 14.48 -2.32 -7.66
C VAL A 96 13.47 -1.39 -8.30
N PHE A 97 13.94 -0.58 -9.22
CA PHE A 97 13.07 0.35 -9.92
C PHE A 97 12.27 -0.40 -10.98
N GLY A 98 11.13 0.15 -11.35
CA GLY A 98 10.25 -0.45 -12.32
C GLY A 98 9.01 -0.97 -11.64
N SER A 99 8.51 -2.14 -12.06
CA SER A 99 7.27 -2.67 -11.52
C SER A 99 7.49 -3.25 -10.13
N ALA A 100 6.40 -3.56 -9.46
CA ALA A 100 6.42 -4.11 -8.10
C ALA A 100 6.76 -5.59 -8.05
N HIS A 101 7.31 -6.15 -9.13
CA HIS A 101 7.57 -7.59 -9.21
C HIS A 101 8.48 -8.09 -8.07
N TRP A 102 9.39 -7.24 -7.60
CA TRP A 102 10.33 -7.62 -6.55
C TRP A 102 9.64 -7.84 -5.21
N LYS A 103 8.38 -7.44 -5.09
CA LYS A 103 7.61 -7.62 -3.86
C LYS A 103 6.89 -8.96 -3.81
N VAL A 104 6.77 -9.65 -4.95
CA VAL A 104 5.88 -10.83 -5.06
C VAL A 104 6.20 -11.92 -4.04
N ASP A 105 7.49 -12.24 -3.87
CA ASP A 105 7.85 -13.32 -2.95
C ASP A 105 7.41 -13.02 -1.51
N ALA A 106 7.63 -11.79 -1.04
CA ALA A 106 7.25 -11.43 0.31
C ALA A 106 5.73 -11.39 0.49
N VAL A 107 5.03 -10.89 -0.53
CA VAL A 107 3.57 -10.86 -0.52
C VAL A 107 3.03 -12.29 -0.48
N ASP A 108 3.57 -13.17 -1.31
CA ASP A 108 3.13 -14.56 -1.36
C ASP A 108 3.36 -15.27 -0.02
N ASP A 109 4.54 -15.09 0.56
CA ASP A 109 4.86 -15.71 1.85
C ASP A 109 3.91 -15.25 2.95
N TYR A 110 3.61 -13.96 2.99
CA TYR A 110 2.73 -13.44 4.02
C TYR A 110 1.28 -13.88 3.81
N ALA A 111 0.82 -13.83 2.58
CA ALA A 111 -0.57 -14.17 2.26
C ALA A 111 -0.85 -15.65 2.46
N ALA A 112 0.14 -16.49 2.15
CA ALA A 112 -0.04 -17.94 2.19
C ALA A 112 -1.29 -18.36 1.40
N GLU A 113 -2.30 -18.93 2.05
CA GLU A 113 -3.50 -19.37 1.35
C GLU A 113 -4.70 -18.48 1.64
N ARG A 114 -4.48 -17.31 2.21
CA ARG A 114 -5.55 -16.38 2.56
C ARG A 114 -5.98 -15.55 1.35
N PRO A 115 -7.26 -15.19 1.28
CA PRO A 115 -7.67 -14.19 0.30
C PRO A 115 -6.89 -12.89 0.49
N ALA A 116 -6.53 -12.24 -0.60
CA ALA A 116 -5.68 -11.07 -0.54
C ALA A 116 -6.02 -10.06 -1.62
N ALA A 117 -5.81 -8.79 -1.29
CA ALA A 117 -5.84 -7.70 -2.26
C ALA A 117 -4.51 -6.95 -2.12
N TRP A 118 -4.09 -6.30 -3.18
CA TRP A 118 -2.82 -5.59 -3.20
C TRP A 118 -3.00 -4.30 -4.01
N VAL A 119 -2.78 -3.17 -3.37
CA VAL A 119 -2.88 -1.86 -4.03
C VAL A 119 -1.48 -1.27 -4.16
N ASP A 120 -1.11 -0.92 -5.39
CA ASP A 120 0.23 -0.46 -5.74
C ASP A 120 0.09 0.36 -7.02
N ASP A 121 1.00 1.30 -7.24
CA ASP A 121 0.92 2.15 -8.43
C ASP A 121 1.63 1.56 -9.64
N ASN A 122 2.33 0.45 -9.46
CA ASN A 122 3.15 -0.07 -10.55
C ASN A 122 3.19 -1.60 -10.56
N LEU A 123 2.02 -2.21 -10.62
CA LEU A 123 1.90 -3.66 -10.72
C LEU A 123 2.31 -4.12 -12.12
N GLY A 124 3.19 -5.11 -12.18
CA GLY A 124 3.66 -5.64 -13.46
C GLY A 124 3.11 -7.00 -13.77
N GLU A 125 3.53 -7.56 -14.91
CA GLU A 125 3.04 -8.85 -15.37
C GLU A 125 3.23 -9.96 -14.34
N GLU A 126 4.36 -9.94 -13.64
CA GLU A 126 4.64 -10.98 -12.65
C GLU A 126 3.66 -10.92 -11.49
N CYS A 127 3.20 -9.71 -11.14
CA CYS A 127 2.20 -9.55 -10.08
C CYS A 127 0.87 -10.16 -10.51
N TYR A 128 0.46 -9.87 -11.74
CA TYR A 128 -0.79 -10.41 -12.27
C TYR A 128 -0.71 -11.92 -12.46
N ALA A 129 0.43 -12.42 -12.92
CA ALA A 129 0.62 -13.86 -13.05
C ALA A 129 0.54 -14.56 -11.70
N TRP A 130 1.13 -13.94 -10.67
CA TRP A 130 1.04 -14.47 -9.32
C TRP A 130 -0.42 -14.55 -8.86
N ALA A 131 -1.19 -13.49 -9.09
CA ALA A 131 -2.59 -13.45 -8.68
C ALA A 131 -3.41 -14.54 -9.36
N GLU A 132 -3.13 -14.77 -10.65
CA GLU A 132 -3.88 -15.76 -11.41
C GLU A 132 -3.60 -17.20 -10.98
N ARG A 133 -2.39 -17.47 -10.52
CA ARG A 133 -2.07 -18.85 -10.13
C ARG A 133 -2.47 -19.20 -8.71
N ARG A 134 -2.97 -18.22 -7.94
CA ARG A 134 -3.40 -18.45 -6.57
C ARG A 134 -4.77 -19.13 -6.55
N SER A 135 -4.95 -20.07 -5.63
CA SER A 135 -6.26 -20.71 -5.45
C SER A 135 -7.19 -19.84 -4.60
N ALA A 136 -6.65 -19.00 -3.75
CA ALA A 136 -7.46 -18.10 -2.93
C ALA A 136 -7.88 -16.86 -3.74
N PRO A 137 -9.03 -16.25 -3.44
CA PRO A 137 -9.42 -15.02 -4.12
C PRO A 137 -8.36 -13.94 -3.99
N THR A 138 -8.00 -13.32 -5.10
CA THR A 138 -6.92 -12.35 -5.14
C THR A 138 -7.30 -11.20 -6.06
N LEU A 139 -7.15 -9.97 -5.57
CA LEU A 139 -7.49 -8.76 -6.32
C LEU A 139 -6.29 -7.82 -6.35
N LEU A 140 -5.88 -7.42 -7.53
CA LEU A 140 -4.84 -6.40 -7.68
C LEU A 140 -5.51 -5.10 -8.09
N VAL A 141 -5.14 -4.00 -7.42
CA VAL A 141 -5.67 -2.67 -7.71
C VAL A 141 -4.50 -1.77 -8.02
N GLU A 142 -4.41 -1.33 -9.24
CA GLU A 142 -3.34 -0.43 -9.64
C GLU A 142 -3.82 1.01 -9.57
N THR A 143 -3.09 1.87 -8.85
CA THR A 143 -3.45 3.28 -8.74
C THR A 143 -2.66 4.11 -9.74
N SER A 144 -3.17 5.31 -10.03
CA SER A 144 -2.40 6.32 -10.74
C SER A 144 -1.60 7.09 -9.68
N PRO A 145 -0.27 7.25 -9.85
CA PRO A 145 0.54 7.88 -8.79
C PRO A 145 0.17 9.32 -8.46
N SER A 146 -0.52 10.01 -9.35
CA SER A 146 -0.97 11.38 -9.07
C SER A 146 -2.35 11.44 -8.44
N VAL A 147 -3.05 10.31 -8.36
CA VAL A 147 -4.42 10.22 -7.83
C VAL A 147 -4.45 9.41 -6.54
N GLY A 148 -3.77 8.26 -6.53
CA GLY A 148 -3.68 7.43 -5.36
C GLY A 148 -4.95 6.66 -5.03
N LEU A 149 -5.13 6.41 -3.75
CA LEU A 149 -6.26 5.62 -3.26
C LEU A 149 -7.55 6.43 -3.33
N THR A 150 -8.56 5.87 -3.99
CA THR A 150 -9.87 6.52 -4.16
C THR A 150 -10.98 5.58 -3.69
N ASP A 151 -12.23 6.03 -3.83
CA ASP A 151 -13.39 5.17 -3.51
C ASP A 151 -13.45 3.92 -4.35
#